data_3d8f7bab85aa9d09aa68dc4a5a286801
#
_entry.id   3d8f7bab85aa9d09aa68dc4a5a286801
#
_cell.length_a   1.000
_cell.length_b   1.000
_cell.length_c   1.000
_cell.angle_alpha   90.00
_cell.angle_beta   90.00
_cell.angle_gamma   90.00
#
_symmetry.space_group_name_H-M   'P 1'
#
loop_
_entity.id
_entity.type
_entity.pdbx_description
1 polymer ?
#
loop_
_entity_poly.entity_id
_entity_poly.type
_entity_poly.pdbx_seq_one_letter_code
_entity_poly.pdbx_strand_id
1 'polypeptide(L)'
;MCADGWVTDRNEFGIGLNILDKDMVDFFISELKTNKPVTFKNNNAVEIRLQNEKTEAKLCEYGIVPRKSLIIDIGSVIKKANLNEKQIKAFLLGYFDGDGGFTKTTPTEKHKTIQYASNIIGTYETCKYYKEYFDNVGFFTKRCDDGSNNYTYCIGGRNMVRAAFSKLYEIKDELSFYYKRKYNKFIEM
;
A
#
# COMPACT_ATOMS: atom_id res chain seq x y z
N MET A 1 -4.13 6.89 0.08
CA MET A 1 -5.38 6.84 0.89
C MET A 1 -5.81 5.41 1.23
N CYS A 2 -5.81 4.46 0.31
CA CYS A 2 -6.28 3.08 0.59
C CYS A 2 -5.41 2.32 1.60
N ALA A 3 -4.10 2.52 1.61
CA ALA A 3 -3.17 1.98 2.60
C ALA A 3 -3.06 2.94 3.82
N ASP A 4 -2.04 3.73 3.91
CA ASP A 4 -1.68 4.59 5.06
C ASP A 4 -2.61 5.80 5.32
N GLY A 5 -3.55 6.07 4.42
CA GLY A 5 -4.50 7.17 4.62
C GLY A 5 -5.63 6.80 5.58
N TRP A 6 -6.28 7.80 6.13
CA TRP A 6 -7.43 7.66 7.03
C TRP A 6 -8.50 8.70 6.69
N VAL A 7 -9.73 8.39 7.09
CA VAL A 7 -10.93 9.24 7.01
C VAL A 7 -11.64 9.14 8.36
N THR A 8 -12.30 10.20 8.79
CA THR A 8 -13.10 10.23 10.03
C THR A 8 -14.54 10.64 9.74
N ASP A 9 -15.43 10.41 10.69
CA ASP A 9 -16.83 10.84 10.65
C ASP A 9 -17.01 12.37 10.80
N ARG A 10 -15.91 13.14 10.85
CA ARG A 10 -15.90 14.62 11.01
C ARG A 10 -15.46 15.36 9.74
N ASN A 11 -15.59 14.72 8.58
CA ASN A 11 -15.13 15.24 7.29
C ASN A 11 -13.61 15.52 7.25
N GLU A 12 -12.85 14.82 8.10
CA GLU A 12 -11.40 14.88 8.11
C GLU A 12 -10.80 13.69 7.40
N PHE A 13 -9.71 13.92 6.70
CA PHE A 13 -8.90 12.88 6.06
C PHE A 13 -7.43 13.28 6.04
N GLY A 14 -6.57 12.32 5.86
CA GLY A 14 -5.13 12.58 5.83
C GLY A 14 -4.30 11.34 5.65
N ILE A 15 -3.00 11.53 5.75
CA ILE A 15 -2.01 10.46 5.83
C ILE A 15 -1.07 10.72 6.99
N GLY A 16 -0.61 9.63 7.62
CA GLY A 16 0.40 9.68 8.68
C GLY A 16 1.44 8.60 8.43
N LEU A 17 2.71 8.99 8.32
CA LEU A 17 3.81 8.13 7.91
C LEU A 17 5.00 8.28 8.86
N ASN A 18 5.96 7.36 8.76
CA ASN A 18 7.25 7.55 9.39
C ASN A 18 7.95 8.77 8.77
N ILE A 19 8.76 9.50 9.57
CA ILE A 19 9.51 10.67 9.10
C ILE A 19 10.43 10.35 7.92
N LEU A 20 10.89 9.12 7.81
CA LEU A 20 11.72 8.65 6.68
C LEU A 20 10.95 8.60 5.35
N ASP A 21 9.64 8.62 5.39
CA ASP A 21 8.75 8.62 4.23
C ASP A 21 8.05 10.00 4.06
N LYS A 22 8.64 11.06 4.63
CA LYS A 22 8.09 12.43 4.56
C LYS A 22 7.88 12.93 3.13
N ASP A 23 8.71 12.51 2.19
CA ASP A 23 8.60 12.85 0.78
C ASP A 23 7.23 12.43 0.17
N MET A 24 6.64 11.32 0.65
CA MET A 24 5.27 10.95 0.27
C MET A 24 4.24 11.93 0.83
N VAL A 25 4.43 12.44 2.04
CA VAL A 25 3.53 13.46 2.61
C VAL A 25 3.63 14.75 1.82
N ASP A 26 4.85 15.15 1.45
CA ASP A 26 5.10 16.35 0.63
C ASP A 26 4.48 16.18 -0.78
N PHE A 27 4.60 15.00 -1.38
CA PHE A 27 3.93 14.68 -2.63
C PHE A 27 2.41 14.76 -2.50
N PHE A 28 1.83 14.18 -1.44
CA PHE A 28 0.39 14.24 -1.18
C PHE A 28 -0.12 15.67 -1.03
N ILE A 29 0.65 16.54 -0.36
CA ILE A 29 0.37 17.98 -0.22
C ILE A 29 0.35 18.66 -1.58
N SER A 30 1.35 18.38 -2.42
CA SER A 30 1.47 18.98 -3.75
C SER A 30 0.31 18.59 -4.67
N GLU A 31 -0.09 17.33 -4.66
CA GLU A 31 -1.23 16.82 -5.46
C GLU A 31 -2.56 17.44 -5.03
N LEU A 32 -2.76 17.64 -3.74
CA LEU A 32 -3.96 18.29 -3.20
C LEU A 32 -3.91 19.81 -3.29
N LYS A 33 -2.79 20.40 -3.73
CA LYS A 33 -2.57 21.84 -3.84
C LYS A 33 -2.95 22.59 -2.55
N THR A 34 -2.57 22.01 -1.40
CA THR A 34 -2.85 22.56 -0.08
C THR A 34 -1.60 23.21 0.51
N ASN A 35 -1.78 24.28 1.27
CA ASN A 35 -0.71 24.92 2.04
C ASN A 35 -0.78 24.59 3.54
N LYS A 36 -1.59 23.59 3.91
CA LYS A 36 -1.73 23.17 5.31
C LYS A 36 -0.39 22.61 5.82
N PRO A 37 0.09 23.06 7.00
CA PRO A 37 1.35 22.57 7.54
C PRO A 37 1.23 21.11 7.98
N VAL A 38 2.35 20.38 7.88
CA VAL A 38 2.49 19.04 8.46
C VAL A 38 2.66 19.12 9.98
N THR A 39 2.22 18.08 10.67
CA THR A 39 2.43 17.92 12.10
C THR A 39 3.47 16.83 12.33
N PHE A 40 4.52 17.15 13.08
CA PHE A 40 5.52 16.17 13.54
C PHE A 40 5.12 15.63 14.90
N LYS A 41 5.16 14.32 15.06
CA LYS A 41 4.80 13.62 16.30
C LYS A 41 6.04 13.01 16.98
N ASN A 42 5.99 12.85 18.29
CA ASN A 42 7.12 12.39 19.12
C ASN A 42 7.61 10.96 18.78
N ASN A 43 6.84 10.18 18.06
CA ASN A 43 7.17 8.81 17.63
C ASN A 43 7.81 8.71 16.24
N ASN A 44 8.53 9.74 15.80
CA ASN A 44 9.11 9.85 14.46
C ASN A 44 8.06 9.72 13.34
N ALA A 45 6.85 10.16 13.57
CA ALA A 45 5.81 10.22 12.56
C ALA A 45 5.57 11.65 12.07
N VAL A 46 5.21 11.77 10.81
CA VAL A 46 4.75 12.99 10.15
C VAL A 46 3.33 12.78 9.64
N GLU A 47 2.46 13.73 9.90
CA GLU A 47 1.04 13.64 9.55
C GLU A 47 0.57 14.93 8.89
N ILE A 48 -0.29 14.80 7.88
CA ILE A 48 -1.12 15.89 7.42
C ILE A 48 -2.59 15.53 7.63
N ARG A 49 -3.34 16.47 8.20
CA ARG A 49 -4.78 16.37 8.43
C ARG A 49 -5.49 17.48 7.67
N LEU A 50 -6.44 17.11 6.86
CA LEU A 50 -7.26 18.00 6.05
C LEU A 50 -8.72 17.83 6.45
N GLN A 51 -9.49 18.92 6.24
CA GLN A 51 -10.93 18.90 6.44
C GLN A 51 -11.60 19.48 5.19
N ASN A 52 -12.37 18.65 4.50
CA ASN A 52 -13.13 19.07 3.34
C ASN A 52 -14.23 18.04 3.07
N GLU A 53 -15.47 18.45 3.28
CA GLU A 53 -16.66 17.60 3.13
C GLU A 53 -16.80 17.00 1.71
N LYS A 54 -16.55 17.78 0.68
CA LYS A 54 -16.67 17.30 -0.72
C LYS A 54 -15.64 16.24 -1.04
N THR A 55 -14.40 16.42 -0.57
CA THR A 55 -13.32 15.45 -0.78
C THR A 55 -13.58 14.19 0.03
N GLU A 56 -14.01 14.32 1.27
CA GLU A 56 -14.36 13.20 2.13
C GLU A 56 -15.51 12.38 1.55
N ALA A 57 -16.61 13.04 1.14
CA ALA A 57 -17.72 12.36 0.49
C ALA A 57 -17.29 11.60 -0.77
N LYS A 58 -16.39 12.19 -1.57
CA LYS A 58 -15.84 11.52 -2.75
C LYS A 58 -14.97 10.31 -2.40
N LEU A 59 -14.17 10.38 -1.35
CA LEU A 59 -13.43 9.23 -0.84
C LEU A 59 -14.37 8.11 -0.39
N CYS A 60 -15.44 8.44 0.31
CA CYS A 60 -16.47 7.50 0.75
C CYS A 60 -17.19 6.82 -0.43
N GLU A 61 -17.49 7.53 -1.52
CA GLU A 61 -18.02 6.94 -2.75
C GLU A 61 -17.13 5.84 -3.31
N TYR A 62 -15.80 5.99 -3.21
CA TYR A 62 -14.84 4.97 -3.61
C TYR A 62 -14.68 3.85 -2.58
N GLY A 63 -15.31 3.93 -1.42
CA GLY A 63 -15.20 2.94 -0.35
C GLY A 63 -14.04 3.20 0.62
N ILE A 64 -13.45 4.40 0.56
CA ILE A 64 -12.44 4.85 1.53
C ILE A 64 -13.17 5.54 2.68
N VAL A 65 -13.65 4.74 3.61
CA VAL A 65 -14.52 5.15 4.73
C VAL A 65 -13.79 5.09 6.07
N PRO A 66 -14.34 5.64 7.16
CA PRO A 66 -13.78 5.45 8.49
C PRO A 66 -13.59 3.97 8.83
N ARG A 67 -12.47 3.64 9.48
CA ARG A 67 -12.09 2.25 9.85
C ARG A 67 -11.94 1.30 8.65
N LYS A 68 -11.58 1.81 7.47
CA LYS A 68 -11.48 1.05 6.22
C LYS A 68 -10.57 -0.17 6.25
N SER A 69 -9.58 -0.22 7.15
CA SER A 69 -8.50 -1.23 7.15
C SER A 69 -9.00 -2.68 7.18
N LEU A 70 -10.20 -2.92 7.73
CA LEU A 70 -10.79 -4.25 7.82
C LEU A 70 -11.90 -4.53 6.78
N ILE A 71 -12.24 -3.53 5.97
CA ILE A 71 -13.38 -3.63 5.04
C ILE A 71 -13.06 -3.19 3.62
N ILE A 72 -11.87 -2.61 3.39
CA ILE A 72 -11.53 -2.10 2.06
C ILE A 72 -11.41 -3.25 1.04
N ASP A 73 -12.05 -3.05 -0.10
CA ASP A 73 -11.93 -3.89 -1.29
C ASP A 73 -11.34 -3.05 -2.42
N ILE A 74 -10.04 -3.25 -2.68
CA ILE A 74 -9.34 -2.49 -3.73
C ILE A 74 -9.89 -2.76 -5.12
N GLY A 75 -10.43 -3.94 -5.38
CA GLY A 75 -11.07 -4.27 -6.65
C GLY A 75 -12.32 -3.41 -6.88
N SER A 76 -13.13 -3.23 -5.84
CA SER A 76 -14.28 -2.31 -5.88
C SER A 76 -13.86 -0.85 -6.04
N VAL A 77 -12.78 -0.42 -5.38
CA VAL A 77 -12.23 0.94 -5.57
C VAL A 77 -11.81 1.17 -7.02
N ILE A 78 -11.03 0.24 -7.59
CA ILE A 78 -10.56 0.28 -8.98
C ILE A 78 -11.73 0.38 -9.97
N LYS A 79 -12.75 -0.47 -9.77
CA LYS A 79 -13.96 -0.48 -10.60
C LYS A 79 -14.75 0.83 -10.50
N LYS A 80 -15.00 1.33 -9.29
CA LYS A 80 -15.73 2.59 -9.07
C LYS A 80 -15.00 3.81 -9.63
N ALA A 81 -13.67 3.80 -9.55
CA ALA A 81 -12.83 4.84 -10.12
C ALA A 81 -12.63 4.71 -11.64
N ASN A 82 -13.12 3.62 -12.24
CA ASN A 82 -13.00 3.32 -13.66
C ASN A 82 -11.53 3.42 -14.17
N LEU A 83 -10.61 2.82 -13.42
CA LEU A 83 -9.19 2.90 -13.74
C LEU A 83 -8.86 2.05 -14.97
N ASN A 84 -8.07 2.60 -15.90
CA ASN A 84 -7.48 1.85 -16.99
C ASN A 84 -6.29 1.00 -16.50
N GLU A 85 -5.75 0.12 -17.35
CA GLU A 85 -4.67 -0.81 -16.99
C GLU A 85 -3.44 -0.11 -16.39
N LYS A 86 -3.01 1.01 -16.97
CA LYS A 86 -1.88 1.81 -16.49
C LYS A 86 -2.16 2.39 -15.10
N GLN A 87 -3.36 2.91 -14.89
CA GLN A 87 -3.79 3.46 -13.61
C GLN A 87 -3.94 2.35 -12.55
N ILE A 88 -4.36 1.15 -12.93
CA ILE A 88 -4.41 -0.02 -12.05
C ILE A 88 -3.00 -0.37 -11.57
N LYS A 89 -2.01 -0.45 -12.46
CA LYS A 89 -0.60 -0.69 -12.07
C LYS A 89 -0.12 0.37 -11.08
N ALA A 90 -0.36 1.66 -11.37
CA ALA A 90 0.01 2.76 -10.48
C ALA A 90 -0.67 2.65 -9.10
N PHE A 91 -1.96 2.34 -9.08
CA PHE A 91 -2.74 2.15 -7.86
C PHE A 91 -2.21 0.99 -7.01
N LEU A 92 -1.95 -0.16 -7.64
CA LEU A 92 -1.41 -1.33 -6.96
C LEU A 92 0.01 -1.07 -6.41
N LEU A 93 0.87 -0.39 -7.19
CA LEU A 93 2.19 -0.01 -6.70
C LEU A 93 2.08 0.94 -5.49
N GLY A 94 1.22 1.93 -5.55
CA GLY A 94 0.98 2.85 -4.43
C GLY A 94 0.40 2.16 -3.19
N TYR A 95 -0.49 1.17 -3.36
CA TYR A 95 -0.97 0.36 -2.23
C TYR A 95 0.15 -0.49 -1.64
N PHE A 96 0.95 -1.16 -2.47
CA PHE A 96 2.12 -1.91 -2.03
C PHE A 96 3.14 -1.01 -1.31
N ASP A 97 3.32 0.21 -1.76
CA ASP A 97 4.20 1.18 -1.10
C ASP A 97 3.75 1.50 0.33
N GLY A 98 2.45 1.54 0.61
CA GLY A 98 1.92 1.63 1.98
C GLY A 98 2.04 0.30 2.73
N ASP A 99 1.20 -0.66 2.39
CA ASP A 99 0.93 -1.88 3.16
C ASP A 99 1.74 -3.12 2.71
N GLY A 100 2.69 -2.96 1.78
CA GLY A 100 3.54 -4.05 1.31
C GLY A 100 4.98 -3.96 1.79
N GLY A 101 5.75 -5.01 1.51
CA GLY A 101 7.17 -5.04 1.81
C GLY A 101 7.91 -6.20 1.19
N PHE A 102 9.24 -6.05 1.13
CA PHE A 102 10.18 -7.11 0.77
C PHE A 102 10.95 -7.54 1.99
N THR A 103 11.11 -8.85 2.16
CA THR A 103 11.88 -9.46 3.22
C THR A 103 13.01 -10.32 2.66
N LYS A 104 14.16 -10.25 3.33
CA LYS A 104 15.31 -11.08 3.08
C LYS A 104 15.72 -11.66 4.43
N THR A 105 15.64 -12.99 4.57
CA THR A 105 16.05 -13.64 5.82
C THR A 105 17.56 -13.78 5.89
N THR A 106 18.12 -13.59 7.08
CA THR A 106 19.52 -13.94 7.35
C THR A 106 19.60 -15.45 7.54
N PRO A 107 20.64 -16.14 7.01
CA PRO A 107 20.86 -17.53 7.31
C PRO A 107 20.98 -17.78 8.83
N THR A 108 20.36 -18.85 9.30
CA THR A 108 20.42 -19.32 10.68
C THR A 108 20.95 -20.74 10.70
N GLU A 109 21.24 -21.29 11.87
CA GLU A 109 21.66 -22.70 12.00
C GLU A 109 20.64 -23.67 11.39
N LYS A 110 19.34 -23.36 11.48
CA LYS A 110 18.24 -24.16 10.92
C LYS A 110 18.02 -23.93 9.43
N HIS A 111 18.27 -22.72 8.93
CA HIS A 111 18.04 -22.32 7.55
C HIS A 111 19.31 -21.69 6.98
N LYS A 112 20.13 -22.50 6.31
CA LYS A 112 21.44 -22.10 5.77
C LYS A 112 21.35 -21.20 4.53
N THR A 113 20.18 -21.07 3.93
CA THR A 113 19.98 -20.30 2.69
C THR A 113 19.23 -19.00 2.96
N ILE A 114 19.63 -17.94 2.25
CA ILE A 114 18.88 -16.67 2.23
C ILE A 114 17.55 -16.91 1.53
N GLN A 115 16.46 -16.59 2.21
CA GLN A 115 15.12 -16.62 1.62
C GLN A 115 14.67 -15.20 1.32
N TYR A 116 13.99 -15.07 0.20
CA TYR A 116 13.39 -13.81 -0.25
C TYR A 116 11.89 -13.98 -0.33
N ALA A 117 11.17 -12.98 0.12
CA ALA A 117 9.72 -12.93 0.01
C ALA A 117 9.23 -11.49 -0.16
N SER A 118 8.06 -11.34 -0.73
CA SER A 118 7.25 -10.13 -0.64
C SER A 118 5.99 -10.41 0.16
N ASN A 119 5.48 -9.41 0.83
CA ASN A 119 4.21 -9.48 1.54
C ASN A 119 3.37 -8.23 1.28
N ILE A 120 2.06 -8.38 1.30
CA ILE A 120 1.08 -7.31 1.22
C ILE A 120 0.03 -7.59 2.28
N ILE A 121 -0.24 -6.61 3.13
CA ILE A 121 -1.24 -6.70 4.20
C ILE A 121 -2.54 -6.06 3.71
N GLY A 122 -3.66 -6.67 4.01
CA GLY A 122 -4.97 -6.13 3.65
C GLY A 122 -6.12 -7.05 4.03
N THR A 123 -7.29 -6.74 3.51
CA THR A 123 -8.47 -7.60 3.60
C THR A 123 -8.31 -8.85 2.74
N TYR A 124 -9.19 -9.84 2.92
CA TYR A 124 -9.26 -11.01 2.05
C TYR A 124 -9.40 -10.61 0.57
N GLU A 125 -10.29 -9.68 0.27
CA GLU A 125 -10.59 -9.17 -1.07
C GLU A 125 -9.35 -8.50 -1.68
N THR A 126 -8.64 -7.69 -0.90
CA THR A 126 -7.40 -7.05 -1.32
C THR A 126 -6.31 -8.08 -1.64
N CYS A 127 -6.09 -9.05 -0.74
CA CYS A 127 -5.12 -10.13 -0.95
C CYS A 127 -5.47 -11.00 -2.16
N LYS A 128 -6.76 -11.31 -2.34
CA LYS A 128 -7.28 -12.05 -3.49
C LYS A 128 -7.02 -11.30 -4.79
N TYR A 129 -7.30 -9.99 -4.84
CA TYR A 129 -7.04 -9.15 -6.01
C TYR A 129 -5.57 -9.17 -6.43
N TYR A 130 -4.64 -9.02 -5.48
CA TYR A 130 -3.20 -9.11 -5.78
C TYR A 130 -2.80 -10.49 -6.28
N LYS A 131 -3.34 -11.56 -5.70
CA LYS A 131 -3.07 -12.92 -6.16
C LYS A 131 -3.52 -13.13 -7.60
N GLU A 132 -4.71 -12.68 -7.96
CA GLU A 132 -5.23 -12.72 -9.34
C GLU A 132 -4.37 -11.87 -10.28
N TYR A 133 -4.00 -10.66 -9.87
CA TYR A 133 -3.12 -9.77 -10.66
C TYR A 133 -1.74 -10.38 -10.94
N PHE A 134 -1.20 -11.15 -10.02
CA PHE A 134 0.06 -11.88 -10.17
C PHE A 134 -0.13 -13.33 -10.66
N ASP A 135 -1.12 -13.57 -11.52
CA ASP A 135 -1.36 -14.85 -12.20
C ASP A 135 -1.49 -16.05 -11.24
N ASN A 136 -2.11 -15.83 -10.07
CA ASN A 136 -2.31 -16.78 -8.98
C ASN A 136 -1.04 -17.30 -8.30
N VAL A 137 0.08 -16.61 -8.49
CA VAL A 137 1.33 -16.89 -7.78
C VAL A 137 1.19 -16.51 -6.30
N GLY A 138 1.82 -17.30 -5.43
CA GLY A 138 1.82 -17.02 -3.99
C GLY A 138 0.56 -17.53 -3.26
N PHE A 139 0.48 -17.16 -2.00
CA PHE A 139 -0.60 -17.57 -1.11
C PHE A 139 -0.94 -16.43 -0.15
N PHE A 140 -2.08 -16.52 0.51
CA PHE A 140 -2.42 -15.61 1.59
C PHE A 140 -2.88 -16.38 2.83
N THR A 141 -2.59 -15.80 3.99
CA THR A 141 -2.92 -16.35 5.30
C THR A 141 -3.65 -15.31 6.12
N LYS A 142 -4.59 -15.75 6.95
CA LYS A 142 -5.20 -14.92 7.96
C LYS A 142 -4.17 -14.55 9.03
N ARG A 143 -4.16 -13.30 9.47
CA ARG A 143 -3.17 -12.83 10.45
C ARG A 143 -3.52 -13.14 11.90
N CYS A 144 -4.82 -13.07 12.23
CA CYS A 144 -5.33 -13.28 13.58
C CYS A 144 -6.62 -14.09 13.54
N ASP A 145 -6.86 -14.88 14.56
CA ASP A 145 -8.08 -15.68 14.70
C ASP A 145 -9.19 -14.93 15.50
N ASP A 146 -9.10 -13.61 15.56
CA ASP A 146 -10.02 -12.72 16.27
C ASP A 146 -11.31 -12.37 15.49
N GLY A 147 -11.52 -13.02 14.35
CA GLY A 147 -12.64 -12.72 13.45
C GLY A 147 -12.39 -11.55 12.49
N SER A 148 -11.29 -10.81 12.64
CA SER A 148 -10.97 -9.68 11.74
C SER A 148 -10.69 -10.13 10.32
N ASN A 149 -11.07 -9.29 9.34
CA ASN A 149 -10.75 -9.48 7.91
C ASN A 149 -9.34 -8.95 7.61
N ASN A 150 -8.32 -9.53 8.26
CA ASN A 150 -6.93 -9.12 8.15
C ASN A 150 -6.06 -10.28 7.67
N TYR A 151 -5.49 -10.12 6.48
CA TYR A 151 -4.73 -11.15 5.78
C TYR A 151 -3.36 -10.61 5.35
N THR A 152 -2.45 -11.55 5.10
CA THR A 152 -1.18 -11.27 4.42
C THR A 152 -1.11 -12.11 3.16
N TYR A 153 -0.94 -11.48 2.03
CA TYR A 153 -0.58 -12.13 0.78
C TYR A 153 0.93 -12.20 0.66
N CYS A 154 1.46 -13.38 0.33
CA CYS A 154 2.90 -13.65 0.27
C CYS A 154 3.30 -14.28 -1.06
N ILE A 155 4.40 -13.80 -1.64
CA ILE A 155 5.13 -14.49 -2.71
C ILE A 155 6.50 -14.85 -2.16
N GLY A 156 6.82 -16.15 -2.13
CA GLY A 156 8.13 -16.66 -1.69
C GLY A 156 9.03 -16.99 -2.87
N GLY A 157 10.35 -16.88 -2.65
CA GLY A 157 11.38 -17.20 -3.63
C GLY A 157 11.78 -16.04 -4.52
N ARG A 158 13.11 -15.85 -4.65
CA ARG A 158 13.72 -14.72 -5.35
C ARG A 158 13.19 -14.51 -6.77
N ASN A 159 13.16 -15.59 -7.56
CA ASN A 159 12.75 -15.51 -8.97
C ASN A 159 11.26 -15.18 -9.11
N MET A 160 10.41 -15.75 -8.24
CA MET A 160 8.97 -15.49 -8.25
C MET A 160 8.66 -14.04 -7.87
N VAL A 161 9.32 -13.52 -6.83
CA VAL A 161 9.18 -12.12 -6.42
C VAL A 161 9.65 -11.19 -7.55
N ARG A 162 10.81 -11.48 -8.17
CA ARG A 162 11.30 -10.70 -9.29
C ARG A 162 10.34 -10.69 -10.47
N ALA A 163 9.83 -11.84 -10.89
CA ALA A 163 8.88 -11.92 -12.01
C ALA A 163 7.61 -11.11 -11.74
N ALA A 164 6.98 -11.29 -10.56
CA ALA A 164 5.77 -10.59 -10.20
C ALA A 164 5.97 -9.06 -10.11
N PHE A 165 6.99 -8.63 -9.39
CA PHE A 165 7.20 -7.19 -9.15
C PHE A 165 7.88 -6.45 -10.28
N SER A 166 8.61 -7.12 -11.21
CA SER A 166 9.03 -6.49 -12.47
C SER A 166 7.81 -5.96 -13.24
N LYS A 167 6.74 -6.77 -13.35
CA LYS A 167 5.48 -6.37 -13.98
C LYS A 167 4.85 -5.13 -13.30
N LEU A 168 4.94 -5.04 -11.98
CA LEU A 168 4.39 -3.91 -11.23
C LEU A 168 5.25 -2.65 -11.36
N TYR A 169 6.59 -2.78 -11.30
CA TYR A 169 7.53 -1.66 -11.39
C TYR A 169 7.80 -1.16 -12.83
N GLU A 170 7.26 -1.80 -13.86
CA GLU A 170 7.34 -1.29 -15.24
C GLU A 170 6.91 0.16 -15.38
N ILE A 171 5.90 0.57 -14.59
CA ILE A 171 5.31 1.92 -14.66
C ILE A 171 6.10 2.98 -13.87
N LYS A 172 7.10 2.60 -13.06
CA LYS A 172 7.75 3.50 -12.08
C LYS A 172 8.29 4.81 -12.68
N ASP A 173 8.84 4.75 -13.89
CA ASP A 173 9.45 5.92 -14.55
C ASP A 173 8.41 6.90 -15.13
N GLU A 174 7.13 6.49 -15.14
CA GLU A 174 6.01 7.31 -15.56
C GLU A 174 5.23 7.91 -14.38
N LEU A 175 5.60 7.52 -13.14
CA LEU A 175 4.96 7.99 -11.92
C LEU A 175 5.66 9.23 -11.38
N SER A 176 4.90 10.19 -10.92
CA SER A 176 5.41 11.35 -10.20
C SER A 176 6.07 10.98 -8.87
N PHE A 177 5.64 9.85 -8.27
CA PHE A 177 6.15 9.35 -7.02
C PHE A 177 6.02 7.83 -6.88
N TYR A 178 7.02 7.20 -6.25
CA TYR A 178 7.00 5.83 -5.71
C TYR A 178 8.07 5.72 -4.60
N TYR A 179 7.96 4.73 -3.71
CA TYR A 179 8.94 4.56 -2.62
C TYR A 179 10.26 3.97 -3.12
N LYS A 180 11.25 4.85 -3.37
CA LYS A 180 12.60 4.47 -3.81
C LYS A 180 13.25 3.44 -2.89
N ARG A 181 13.04 3.55 -1.56
CA ARG A 181 13.61 2.58 -0.61
C ARG A 181 13.06 1.16 -0.79
N LYS A 182 11.79 1.00 -1.18
CA LYS A 182 11.20 -0.32 -1.49
C LYS A 182 11.70 -0.85 -2.83
N TYR A 183 11.78 0.02 -3.82
CA TYR A 183 12.36 -0.34 -5.12
C TYR A 183 13.82 -0.76 -4.98
N ASN A 184 14.65 -0.05 -4.20
CA ASN A 184 16.04 -0.45 -3.95
C ASN A 184 16.13 -1.84 -3.32
N LYS A 185 15.29 -2.15 -2.32
CA LYS A 185 15.21 -3.52 -1.77
C LYS A 185 14.82 -4.55 -2.83
N PHE A 186 13.94 -4.20 -3.75
CA PHE A 186 13.55 -5.10 -4.85
C PHE A 186 14.70 -5.39 -5.80
N ILE A 187 15.48 -4.38 -6.22
CA ILE A 187 16.61 -4.61 -7.14
C ILE A 187 17.79 -5.33 -6.48
N GLU A 188 17.94 -5.25 -5.14
CA GLU A 188 18.93 -6.00 -4.37
C GLU A 188 18.59 -7.49 -4.20
N MET A 189 17.37 -7.89 -4.53
CA MET A 189 16.94 -9.28 -4.48
C MET A 189 17.45 -10.07 -5.68
#